data_01eed9637916d3bb7d202b041e9a9daa
#
_entry.id   01eed9637916d3bb7d202b041e9a9daa
#
_cell.length_a   1.000
_cell.length_b   1.000
_cell.length_c   1.000
_cell.angle_alpha   90.00
_cell.angle_beta   90.00
_cell.angle_gamma   90.00
#
_symmetry.space_group_name_H-M   'P 1'
#
loop_
_entity.id
_entity.type
_entity.pdbx_description
1 polymer ?
#
loop_
_entity_poly.entity_id
_entity_poly.type
_entity_poly.pdbx_seq_one_letter_code
_entity_poly.pdbx_strand_id
1 'polypeptide(L)'
;MSEYKNAPQIRFKDFDDAWEQRKLEDITQIVMGQSPDSINYTENSDDTVLIQGNADLNNGIVVPRIWSSQITKKSYPNDIIFTVRAPVGEIARNPYFATIGRGVASFKGNDFLYQSLIQKKENNYWNNISAGSTFDSINSDQLKNVIIDLPKNNLEQEKIGELFTNLDNLITLHQRKYDNLVNVKKSLLEKMFPKNSSNIPEIRFKGFTDAWEQRKLEDFGKATGGTSIESEFSENGIYKVISIGSYSENSKYNDQGIRAILSDKTKEKILNKSDLTMILNDKTANGRIIGRVLYIDKSGTYVYNQRTERIEIYKEYFEPIFIYQLLNAPQIRNKIIKQSQGNTQIFVNWNGIKNTDYLVPNKTEQVKLGELFTNLDNLITLHQHKELKRRKDKNEHLRW
;
A
#
# COMPACT_ATOMS: atom_id res chain seq x y z
N MET A 1 -18.87 -7.68 -43.53
CA MET A 1 -18.96 -6.66 -42.45
C MET A 1 -19.31 -7.41 -41.18
N SER A 2 -18.40 -7.60 -40.27
CA SER A 2 -18.70 -8.22 -38.98
C SER A 2 -19.53 -7.24 -38.18
N GLU A 3 -20.76 -7.62 -37.87
CA GLU A 3 -21.58 -6.93 -36.86
C GLU A 3 -20.75 -6.92 -35.58
N TYR A 4 -20.19 -5.77 -35.20
CA TYR A 4 -19.64 -5.54 -33.87
C TYR A 4 -20.80 -5.71 -32.88
N LYS A 5 -20.94 -6.88 -32.30
CA LYS A 5 -21.79 -7.07 -31.14
C LYS A 5 -21.25 -6.16 -30.04
N ASN A 6 -21.95 -5.07 -29.72
CA ASN A 6 -21.68 -4.25 -28.53
C ASN A 6 -21.94 -5.13 -27.29
N ALA A 7 -20.96 -5.90 -26.88
CA ALA A 7 -21.01 -6.76 -25.69
C ALA A 7 -19.58 -7.01 -25.19
N PRO A 8 -19.38 -7.14 -23.88
CA PRO A 8 -18.07 -7.45 -23.32
C PRO A 8 -17.57 -8.83 -23.73
N GLN A 9 -16.25 -9.02 -23.73
CA GLN A 9 -15.62 -10.32 -24.06
C GLN A 9 -15.96 -11.41 -23.01
N ILE A 10 -16.13 -11.01 -21.75
CA ILE A 10 -16.52 -11.90 -20.65
C ILE A 10 -17.92 -11.50 -20.18
N ARG A 11 -18.79 -12.50 -20.13
CA ARG A 11 -20.21 -12.29 -19.82
C ARG A 11 -20.73 -13.44 -18.94
N PHE A 12 -21.74 -13.18 -18.14
CA PHE A 12 -22.45 -14.24 -17.46
C PHE A 12 -23.13 -15.17 -18.46
N LYS A 13 -23.19 -16.46 -18.13
CA LYS A 13 -23.94 -17.45 -18.92
C LYS A 13 -25.38 -17.04 -19.05
N ASP A 14 -25.99 -17.35 -20.20
CA ASP A 14 -27.41 -17.12 -20.53
C ASP A 14 -27.78 -15.64 -20.86
N PHE A 15 -26.76 -14.79 -21.16
CA PHE A 15 -26.98 -13.43 -21.67
C PHE A 15 -26.26 -13.26 -23.02
N ASP A 16 -27.03 -13.24 -24.12
CA ASP A 16 -26.49 -13.19 -25.49
C ASP A 16 -26.89 -11.92 -26.27
N ASP A 17 -27.83 -11.12 -25.75
CA ASP A 17 -28.28 -9.92 -26.40
C ASP A 17 -27.20 -8.86 -26.47
N ALA A 18 -27.14 -8.12 -27.60
CA ALA A 18 -26.25 -6.97 -27.70
C ALA A 18 -26.62 -5.88 -26.69
N TRP A 19 -25.58 -5.28 -26.09
CA TRP A 19 -25.76 -4.10 -25.24
C TRP A 19 -26.21 -2.90 -26.06
N GLU A 20 -26.89 -1.97 -25.45
CA GLU A 20 -27.35 -0.71 -26.06
C GLU A 20 -26.55 0.48 -25.53
N GLN A 21 -26.46 1.52 -26.35
CA GLN A 21 -25.87 2.80 -25.96
C GLN A 21 -26.97 3.77 -25.60
N ARG A 22 -26.92 4.35 -24.41
CA ARG A 22 -27.85 5.37 -23.95
C ARG A 22 -27.12 6.55 -23.33
N LYS A 23 -27.68 7.74 -23.50
CA LYS A 23 -27.21 8.91 -22.79
C LYS A 23 -27.52 8.79 -21.30
N LEU A 24 -26.66 9.38 -20.44
CA LEU A 24 -26.87 9.35 -18.99
C LEU A 24 -28.22 9.99 -18.60
N GLU A 25 -28.66 11.06 -19.32
CA GLU A 25 -29.96 11.70 -19.07
C GLU A 25 -31.17 10.80 -19.38
N ASP A 26 -31.01 9.82 -20.29
CA ASP A 26 -32.06 8.84 -20.61
C ASP A 26 -32.13 7.71 -19.57
N ILE A 27 -31.06 7.54 -18.76
CA ILE A 27 -30.99 6.50 -17.75
C ILE A 27 -31.43 7.02 -16.37
N THR A 28 -31.11 8.29 -16.08
CA THR A 28 -31.36 8.86 -14.74
C THR A 28 -31.54 10.39 -14.79
N GLN A 29 -32.27 10.91 -13.80
CA GLN A 29 -32.41 12.35 -13.62
C GLN A 29 -31.17 12.90 -12.88
N ILE A 30 -30.46 13.82 -13.55
CA ILE A 30 -29.25 14.46 -13.01
C ILE A 30 -29.64 15.77 -12.31
N VAL A 31 -29.20 15.90 -11.08
CA VAL A 31 -29.35 17.11 -10.25
C VAL A 31 -27.96 17.77 -10.10
N MET A 32 -27.78 18.90 -10.80
CA MET A 32 -26.58 19.72 -10.62
C MET A 32 -26.66 20.47 -9.29
N GLY A 33 -25.59 20.46 -8.51
CA GLY A 33 -25.57 21.09 -7.21
C GLY A 33 -25.54 22.61 -7.24
N GLN A 34 -26.02 23.21 -6.18
CA GLN A 34 -26.06 24.66 -5.93
C GLN A 34 -25.63 24.91 -4.49
N SER A 35 -24.52 25.65 -4.31
CA SER A 35 -24.02 25.93 -2.97
C SER A 35 -25.02 26.79 -2.20
N PRO A 36 -25.30 26.47 -0.91
CA PRO A 36 -25.98 27.40 -0.01
C PRO A 36 -25.16 28.68 0.20
N ASP A 37 -25.75 29.70 0.76
CA ASP A 37 -25.02 30.88 1.21
C ASP A 37 -24.07 30.51 2.33
N SER A 38 -22.86 31.04 2.31
CA SER A 38 -21.79 30.64 3.26
C SER A 38 -22.15 30.91 4.73
N ILE A 39 -23.05 31.88 5.00
CA ILE A 39 -23.54 32.15 6.35
C ILE A 39 -24.31 30.96 6.96
N ASN A 40 -24.83 30.08 6.15
CA ASN A 40 -25.57 28.89 6.54
C ASN A 40 -24.70 27.64 6.72
N TYR A 41 -23.38 27.75 6.55
CA TYR A 41 -22.46 26.64 6.81
C TYR A 41 -22.28 26.47 8.30
N THR A 42 -22.30 25.25 8.78
CA THR A 42 -22.25 24.90 10.19
C THR A 42 -21.42 23.66 10.43
N GLU A 43 -20.90 23.51 11.63
CA GLU A 43 -20.26 22.28 12.12
C GLU A 43 -21.25 21.41 12.93
N ASN A 44 -22.50 21.88 13.08
CA ASN A 44 -23.50 21.09 13.78
C ASN A 44 -23.98 19.91 12.96
N SER A 45 -23.73 18.70 13.47
CA SER A 45 -24.10 17.44 12.79
C SER A 45 -25.61 17.17 12.72
N ASP A 46 -26.43 17.92 13.44
CA ASP A 46 -27.89 17.84 13.38
C ASP A 46 -28.46 18.54 12.13
N ASP A 47 -27.69 19.41 11.50
CA ASP A 47 -28.02 20.06 10.25
C ASP A 47 -27.84 19.11 9.04
N THR A 48 -28.25 19.57 7.86
CA THR A 48 -28.15 18.76 6.65
C THR A 48 -26.70 18.66 6.17
N VAL A 49 -26.24 17.46 5.88
CA VAL A 49 -24.91 17.23 5.30
C VAL A 49 -24.74 18.07 4.01
N LEU A 50 -23.64 18.79 3.89
CA LEU A 50 -23.30 19.57 2.70
C LEU A 50 -22.14 18.90 1.95
N ILE A 51 -22.43 18.44 0.71
CA ILE A 51 -21.45 17.83 -0.19
C ILE A 51 -21.01 18.88 -1.22
N GLN A 52 -19.76 19.33 -1.18
CA GLN A 52 -19.26 20.40 -2.02
C GLN A 52 -18.32 19.94 -3.13
N GLY A 53 -17.62 18.82 -2.96
CA GLY A 53 -16.62 18.34 -3.91
C GLY A 53 -15.85 17.13 -3.43
N ASN A 54 -14.71 16.86 -4.05
CA ASN A 54 -13.87 15.70 -3.79
C ASN A 54 -13.41 15.57 -2.32
N ALA A 55 -13.21 16.67 -1.63
CA ALA A 55 -12.79 16.64 -0.23
C ALA A 55 -13.80 15.95 0.70
N ASP A 56 -15.06 15.83 0.28
CA ASP A 56 -16.14 15.16 1.00
C ASP A 56 -16.31 13.70 0.61
N LEU A 57 -15.42 13.19 -0.29
CA LEU A 57 -15.45 11.83 -0.79
C LEU A 57 -14.23 11.05 -0.29
N ASN A 58 -14.45 9.84 0.21
CA ASN A 58 -13.38 8.97 0.65
C ASN A 58 -13.69 7.51 0.29
N ASN A 59 -12.82 6.89 -0.53
CA ASN A 59 -12.96 5.49 -0.94
C ASN A 59 -14.36 5.14 -1.49
N GLY A 60 -14.91 6.00 -2.36
CA GLY A 60 -16.20 5.78 -3.01
C GLY A 60 -17.43 6.01 -2.11
N ILE A 61 -17.28 6.64 -0.95
CA ILE A 61 -18.36 6.98 -0.02
C ILE A 61 -18.25 8.45 0.36
N VAL A 62 -19.40 9.12 0.55
CA VAL A 62 -19.44 10.47 1.13
C VAL A 62 -19.11 10.42 2.61
N VAL A 63 -18.17 11.25 3.03
CA VAL A 63 -17.78 11.47 4.43
C VAL A 63 -18.05 12.92 4.79
N PRO A 64 -19.03 13.21 5.66
CA PRO A 64 -19.40 14.57 6.02
C PRO A 64 -18.25 15.32 6.69
N ARG A 65 -18.06 16.58 6.32
CA ARG A 65 -17.10 17.51 6.91
C ARG A 65 -17.73 18.83 7.33
N ILE A 66 -18.79 19.23 6.63
CA ILE A 66 -19.54 20.47 6.83
C ILE A 66 -21.03 20.16 6.66
N TRP A 67 -21.85 20.88 7.38
CA TRP A 67 -23.30 20.81 7.30
C TRP A 67 -23.87 22.17 6.89
N SER A 68 -25.15 22.24 6.61
CA SER A 68 -25.84 23.47 6.25
C SER A 68 -27.25 23.50 6.82
N SER A 69 -27.62 24.64 7.39
CA SER A 69 -29.00 24.93 7.77
C SER A 69 -29.90 25.28 6.59
N GLN A 70 -29.31 25.64 5.43
CA GLN A 70 -30.03 25.94 4.19
C GLN A 70 -29.95 24.73 3.23
N ILE A 71 -31.12 24.26 2.79
CA ILE A 71 -31.24 23.20 1.78
C ILE A 71 -31.47 23.84 0.42
N THR A 72 -30.55 23.63 -0.53
CA THR A 72 -30.65 24.09 -1.93
C THR A 72 -31.03 22.96 -2.88
N LYS A 73 -30.07 22.22 -3.41
CA LYS A 73 -30.28 21.03 -4.22
C LYS A 73 -30.05 19.78 -3.36
N LYS A 74 -30.90 18.79 -3.51
CA LYS A 74 -30.98 17.61 -2.65
C LYS A 74 -30.32 16.42 -3.29
N SER A 75 -29.67 15.60 -2.45
CA SER A 75 -29.26 14.24 -2.75
C SER A 75 -29.81 13.32 -1.66
N TYR A 76 -30.16 12.10 -2.02
CA TYR A 76 -30.81 11.15 -1.14
C TYR A 76 -29.88 9.95 -0.86
N PRO A 77 -30.16 9.17 0.20
CA PRO A 77 -29.40 7.95 0.47
C PRO A 77 -29.36 7.03 -0.75
N ASN A 78 -28.18 6.49 -1.04
CA ASN A 78 -27.83 5.64 -2.19
C ASN A 78 -27.74 6.37 -3.55
N ASP A 79 -27.94 7.68 -3.63
CA ASP A 79 -27.63 8.42 -4.83
C ASP A 79 -26.12 8.35 -5.14
N ILE A 80 -25.78 8.45 -6.42
CA ILE A 80 -24.42 8.59 -6.91
C ILE A 80 -24.04 10.07 -6.87
N ILE A 81 -22.94 10.42 -6.21
CA ILE A 81 -22.31 11.73 -6.25
C ILE A 81 -21.19 11.69 -7.28
N PHE A 82 -21.16 12.69 -8.14
CA PHE A 82 -20.17 12.88 -9.19
C PHE A 82 -19.56 14.27 -9.08
N THR A 83 -18.22 14.39 -9.01
CA THR A 83 -17.56 15.70 -9.00
C THR A 83 -17.51 16.30 -10.39
N VAL A 84 -18.05 17.51 -10.54
CA VAL A 84 -18.10 18.26 -11.81
C VAL A 84 -17.01 19.34 -11.90
N ARG A 85 -16.21 19.52 -10.86
CA ARG A 85 -15.04 20.43 -10.79
C ARG A 85 -13.80 19.66 -10.32
N ALA A 86 -12.63 20.23 -10.55
CA ALA A 86 -11.34 19.61 -10.30
C ALA A 86 -11.16 19.09 -8.86
N PRO A 87 -10.78 17.82 -8.70
CA PRO A 87 -10.66 16.79 -9.73
C PRO A 87 -12.04 16.34 -10.23
N VAL A 88 -12.23 16.33 -11.56
CA VAL A 88 -13.46 15.93 -12.21
C VAL A 88 -13.55 14.41 -12.28
N GLY A 89 -14.79 13.87 -12.11
CA GLY A 89 -15.04 12.45 -12.31
C GLY A 89 -14.74 11.59 -11.08
N GLU A 90 -14.59 12.18 -9.89
CA GLU A 90 -14.64 11.42 -8.65
C GLU A 90 -16.07 11.00 -8.35
N ILE A 91 -16.25 9.75 -7.91
CA ILE A 91 -17.56 9.11 -7.79
C ILE A 91 -17.68 8.49 -6.40
N ALA A 92 -18.85 8.72 -5.75
CA ALA A 92 -19.14 8.13 -4.45
C ALA A 92 -20.62 7.78 -4.29
N ARG A 93 -20.94 6.84 -3.40
CA ARG A 93 -22.27 6.61 -2.87
C ARG A 93 -22.54 7.56 -1.72
N ASN A 94 -23.70 8.14 -1.71
CA ASN A 94 -24.18 9.02 -0.64
C ASN A 94 -25.03 8.22 0.34
N PRO A 95 -24.62 8.02 1.61
CA PRO A 95 -25.46 7.36 2.61
C PRO A 95 -26.44 8.32 3.33
N TYR A 96 -26.44 9.60 2.99
CA TYR A 96 -27.15 10.62 3.74
C TYR A 96 -28.28 11.28 2.91
N PHE A 97 -29.23 11.91 3.60
CA PHE A 97 -29.95 13.03 3.02
C PHE A 97 -29.00 14.25 3.06
N ALA A 98 -28.74 14.85 1.92
CA ALA A 98 -27.71 15.89 1.81
C ALA A 98 -28.15 17.06 0.91
N THR A 99 -27.58 18.22 1.17
CA THR A 99 -27.52 19.36 0.25
C THR A 99 -26.26 19.22 -0.60
N ILE A 100 -26.35 19.51 -1.91
CA ILE A 100 -25.22 19.41 -2.83
C ILE A 100 -24.80 20.78 -3.36
N GLY A 101 -23.51 21.10 -3.23
CA GLY A 101 -22.90 22.33 -3.70
C GLY A 101 -22.47 22.28 -5.17
N ARG A 102 -22.03 23.41 -5.71
CA ARG A 102 -21.69 23.62 -7.14
C ARG A 102 -20.56 22.72 -7.67
N GLY A 103 -19.83 22.04 -6.82
CA GLY A 103 -18.73 21.14 -7.22
C GLY A 103 -19.17 19.72 -7.57
N VAL A 104 -20.44 19.37 -7.34
CA VAL A 104 -20.94 18.01 -7.54
C VAL A 104 -22.29 17.99 -8.27
N ALA A 105 -22.58 16.84 -8.88
CA ALA A 105 -23.91 16.44 -9.33
C ALA A 105 -24.35 15.19 -8.56
N SER A 106 -25.65 14.97 -8.44
CA SER A 106 -26.26 13.79 -7.82
C SER A 106 -27.31 13.19 -8.75
N PHE A 107 -27.37 11.86 -8.78
CA PHE A 107 -28.36 11.12 -9.53
C PHE A 107 -28.56 9.70 -9.00
N LYS A 108 -29.74 9.14 -9.21
CA LYS A 108 -30.03 7.74 -8.88
C LYS A 108 -29.28 6.80 -9.83
N GLY A 109 -28.89 5.64 -9.34
CA GLY A 109 -28.28 4.63 -10.20
C GLY A 109 -28.06 3.32 -9.44
N ASN A 110 -28.21 2.20 -10.15
CA ASN A 110 -27.84 0.88 -9.63
C ASN A 110 -26.31 0.72 -9.57
N ASP A 111 -25.85 -0.40 -9.07
CA ASP A 111 -24.42 -0.66 -8.95
C ASP A 111 -23.74 -0.82 -10.31
N PHE A 112 -24.47 -1.27 -11.34
CA PHE A 112 -23.93 -1.31 -12.70
C PHE A 112 -23.57 0.09 -13.20
N LEU A 113 -24.51 1.06 -13.10
CA LEU A 113 -24.23 2.44 -13.51
C LEU A 113 -23.07 3.05 -12.71
N TYR A 114 -23.03 2.82 -11.40
CA TYR A 114 -21.91 3.24 -10.56
C TYR A 114 -20.57 2.70 -11.08
N GLN A 115 -20.48 1.40 -11.36
CA GLN A 115 -19.26 0.77 -11.87
C GLN A 115 -18.90 1.21 -13.29
N SER A 116 -19.89 1.45 -14.15
CA SER A 116 -19.66 2.01 -15.50
C SER A 116 -19.03 3.40 -15.47
N LEU A 117 -19.41 4.23 -14.51
CA LEU A 117 -18.81 5.55 -14.31
C LEU A 117 -17.37 5.44 -13.75
N ILE A 118 -17.11 4.49 -12.83
CA ILE A 118 -15.75 4.18 -12.34
C ILE A 118 -14.87 3.72 -13.50
N GLN A 119 -15.35 2.82 -14.36
CA GLN A 119 -14.62 2.37 -15.55
C GLN A 119 -14.22 3.54 -16.46
N LYS A 120 -15.14 4.46 -16.72
CA LYS A 120 -14.84 5.66 -17.51
C LYS A 120 -13.77 6.53 -16.86
N LYS A 121 -13.78 6.64 -15.53
CA LYS A 121 -12.72 7.34 -14.78
C LYS A 121 -11.35 6.65 -14.98
N GLU A 122 -11.26 5.34 -14.82
CA GLU A 122 -10.01 4.58 -14.97
C GLU A 122 -9.46 4.63 -16.40
N ASN A 123 -10.35 4.79 -17.41
CA ASN A 123 -9.97 4.98 -18.81
C ASN A 123 -9.68 6.45 -19.17
N ASN A 124 -9.52 7.34 -18.19
CA ASN A 124 -9.27 8.78 -18.38
C ASN A 124 -10.34 9.52 -19.20
N TYR A 125 -11.54 8.97 -19.34
CA TYR A 125 -12.61 9.55 -20.12
C TYR A 125 -12.96 10.98 -19.67
N TRP A 126 -13.04 11.19 -18.33
CA TRP A 126 -13.43 12.48 -17.76
C TRP A 126 -12.41 13.59 -18.05
N ASN A 127 -11.11 13.27 -18.09
CA ASN A 127 -10.07 14.21 -18.45
C ASN A 127 -10.20 14.69 -19.91
N ASN A 128 -10.63 13.80 -20.81
CA ASN A 128 -10.78 14.11 -22.24
C ASN A 128 -11.94 15.07 -22.50
N ILE A 129 -13.03 14.98 -21.73
CA ILE A 129 -14.20 15.84 -21.92
C ILE A 129 -14.13 17.15 -21.10
N SER A 130 -13.31 17.20 -20.05
CA SER A 130 -13.07 18.41 -19.25
C SER A 130 -11.95 19.29 -19.81
N ALA A 131 -11.11 18.76 -20.70
CA ALA A 131 -10.00 19.49 -21.34
C ALA A 131 -10.52 20.61 -22.23
N GLY A 132 -10.15 21.86 -21.92
CA GLY A 132 -10.48 23.04 -22.75
C GLY A 132 -10.85 24.28 -21.97
N SER A 133 -10.95 24.25 -20.64
CA SER A 133 -11.18 25.42 -19.80
C SER A 133 -9.96 25.72 -18.92
N THR A 134 -9.80 26.95 -18.49
CA THR A 134 -8.75 27.39 -17.54
C THR A 134 -8.84 26.62 -16.20
N PHE A 135 -9.97 25.99 -15.92
CA PHE A 135 -10.21 25.08 -14.80
C PHE A 135 -10.98 23.86 -15.30
N ASP A 136 -10.48 22.67 -14.99
CA ASP A 136 -11.14 21.41 -15.31
C ASP A 136 -12.55 21.39 -14.71
N SER A 137 -13.56 21.34 -15.58
CA SER A 137 -14.97 21.25 -15.16
C SER A 137 -15.81 20.59 -16.25
N ILE A 138 -16.89 19.93 -15.83
CA ILE A 138 -17.94 19.37 -16.69
C ILE A 138 -19.24 20.11 -16.42
N ASN A 139 -19.87 20.62 -17.48
CA ASN A 139 -21.17 21.24 -17.37
C ASN A 139 -22.32 20.22 -17.46
N SER A 140 -23.55 20.70 -17.24
CA SER A 140 -24.75 19.85 -17.24
C SER A 140 -24.93 19.10 -18.55
N ASP A 141 -24.73 19.77 -19.68
CA ASP A 141 -25.00 19.18 -21.01
C ASP A 141 -23.94 18.14 -21.38
N GLN A 142 -22.66 18.38 -20.99
CA GLN A 142 -21.60 17.39 -21.14
C GLN A 142 -21.90 16.13 -20.32
N LEU A 143 -22.35 16.29 -19.06
CA LEU A 143 -22.65 15.15 -18.19
C LEU A 143 -23.89 14.38 -18.69
N LYS A 144 -24.94 15.07 -19.11
CA LYS A 144 -26.16 14.48 -19.68
C LYS A 144 -25.90 13.65 -20.93
N ASN A 145 -25.02 14.13 -21.82
CA ASN A 145 -24.69 13.48 -23.09
C ASN A 145 -23.66 12.36 -22.97
N VAL A 146 -23.18 12.02 -21.75
CA VAL A 146 -22.30 10.87 -21.56
C VAL A 146 -22.96 9.59 -22.01
N ILE A 147 -22.33 8.87 -22.93
CA ILE A 147 -22.84 7.58 -23.43
C ILE A 147 -22.43 6.47 -22.45
N ILE A 148 -23.42 5.69 -22.07
CA ILE A 148 -23.24 4.48 -21.25
C ILE A 148 -23.62 3.27 -22.11
N ASP A 149 -22.70 2.32 -22.20
CA ASP A 149 -22.96 1.00 -22.77
C ASP A 149 -23.59 0.14 -21.68
N LEU A 150 -24.78 -0.40 -21.90
CA LEU A 150 -25.50 -1.16 -20.86
C LEU A 150 -26.26 -2.36 -21.43
N PRO A 151 -26.32 -3.46 -20.67
CA PRO A 151 -27.19 -4.58 -21.00
C PRO A 151 -28.67 -4.13 -21.09
N LYS A 152 -29.41 -4.62 -22.06
CA LYS A 152 -30.86 -4.43 -22.12
C LYS A 152 -31.59 -5.13 -20.98
N ASN A 153 -31.02 -6.23 -20.51
CA ASN A 153 -31.58 -7.04 -19.42
C ASN A 153 -31.11 -6.49 -18.05
N ASN A 154 -32.06 -6.03 -17.24
CA ASN A 154 -31.81 -5.51 -15.91
C ASN A 154 -31.16 -6.55 -14.98
N LEU A 155 -31.50 -7.84 -15.10
CA LEU A 155 -30.88 -8.89 -14.29
C LEU A 155 -29.38 -9.04 -14.59
N GLU A 156 -28.97 -8.82 -15.84
CA GLU A 156 -27.55 -8.80 -16.19
C GLU A 156 -26.85 -7.57 -15.56
N GLN A 157 -27.48 -6.39 -15.61
CA GLN A 157 -26.95 -5.21 -14.92
C GLN A 157 -26.78 -5.44 -13.42
N GLU A 158 -27.77 -6.05 -12.76
CA GLU A 158 -27.71 -6.39 -11.33
C GLU A 158 -26.55 -7.35 -11.03
N LYS A 159 -26.40 -8.44 -11.80
CA LYS A 159 -25.31 -9.42 -11.60
C LYS A 159 -23.93 -8.79 -11.80
N ILE A 160 -23.76 -7.94 -12.81
CA ILE A 160 -22.50 -7.24 -13.05
C ILE A 160 -22.22 -6.25 -11.91
N GLY A 161 -23.21 -5.44 -11.55
CA GLY A 161 -23.09 -4.48 -10.45
C GLY A 161 -22.72 -5.16 -9.13
N GLU A 162 -23.41 -6.24 -8.78
CA GLU A 162 -23.12 -7.04 -7.58
C GLU A 162 -21.71 -7.64 -7.60
N LEU A 163 -21.26 -8.19 -8.72
CA LEU A 163 -19.91 -8.76 -8.85
C LEU A 163 -18.85 -7.70 -8.50
N PHE A 164 -18.93 -6.51 -9.13
CA PHE A 164 -17.93 -5.47 -8.91
C PHE A 164 -18.03 -4.84 -7.52
N THR A 165 -19.23 -4.67 -6.98
CA THR A 165 -19.43 -4.23 -5.60
C THR A 165 -18.80 -5.22 -4.60
N ASN A 166 -18.98 -6.51 -4.81
CA ASN A 166 -18.33 -7.55 -3.99
C ASN A 166 -16.80 -7.52 -4.11
N LEU A 167 -16.26 -7.28 -5.30
CA LEU A 167 -14.81 -7.11 -5.50
C LEU A 167 -14.28 -5.89 -4.74
N ASP A 168 -14.97 -4.75 -4.79
CA ASP A 168 -14.60 -3.53 -4.07
C ASP A 168 -14.62 -3.72 -2.55
N ASN A 169 -15.64 -4.40 -2.04
CA ASN A 169 -15.74 -4.76 -0.63
C ASN A 169 -14.58 -5.65 -0.17
N LEU A 170 -14.19 -6.63 -0.99
CA LEU A 170 -13.07 -7.52 -0.70
C LEU A 170 -11.72 -6.79 -0.76
N ILE A 171 -11.52 -5.89 -1.74
CA ILE A 171 -10.33 -5.03 -1.84
C ILE A 171 -10.21 -4.18 -0.58
N THR A 172 -11.28 -3.48 -0.20
CA THR A 172 -11.34 -2.63 1.00
C THR A 172 -11.08 -3.43 2.28
N LEU A 173 -11.66 -4.62 2.41
CA LEU A 173 -11.43 -5.49 3.56
C LEU A 173 -9.96 -5.91 3.67
N HIS A 174 -9.32 -6.32 2.57
CA HIS A 174 -7.92 -6.71 2.58
C HIS A 174 -7.00 -5.52 2.87
N GLN A 175 -7.29 -4.33 2.33
CA GLN A 175 -6.54 -3.12 2.63
C GLN A 175 -6.62 -2.78 4.14
N ARG A 176 -7.82 -2.75 4.72
CA ARG A 176 -7.99 -2.50 6.16
C ARG A 176 -7.25 -3.52 7.04
N LYS A 177 -7.29 -4.81 6.66
CA LYS A 177 -6.55 -5.85 7.39
C LYS A 177 -5.04 -5.66 7.27
N TYR A 178 -4.54 -5.28 6.08
CA TYR A 178 -3.14 -4.95 5.87
C TYR A 178 -2.71 -3.79 6.78
N ASP A 179 -3.42 -2.67 6.75
CA ASP A 179 -3.10 -1.48 7.54
C ASP A 179 -3.12 -1.77 9.04
N ASN A 180 -4.14 -2.51 9.52
CA ASN A 180 -4.23 -2.92 10.92
C ASN A 180 -3.06 -3.81 11.34
N LEU A 181 -2.67 -4.80 10.53
CA LEU A 181 -1.55 -5.69 10.83
C LEU A 181 -0.22 -4.95 10.86
N VAL A 182 -0.01 -3.99 9.95
CA VAL A 182 1.18 -3.11 9.95
C VAL A 182 1.25 -2.31 11.24
N ASN A 183 0.12 -1.70 11.66
CA ASN A 183 0.05 -0.93 12.90
C ASN A 183 0.26 -1.80 14.14
N VAL A 184 -0.33 -3.00 14.18
CA VAL A 184 -0.11 -3.98 15.26
C VAL A 184 1.36 -4.38 15.33
N LYS A 185 1.99 -4.74 14.20
CA LYS A 185 3.42 -5.08 14.17
C LYS A 185 4.28 -3.93 14.70
N LYS A 186 4.01 -2.70 14.25
CA LYS A 186 4.73 -1.51 14.72
C LYS A 186 4.61 -1.35 16.24
N SER A 187 3.39 -1.41 16.78
CA SER A 187 3.13 -1.29 18.23
C SER A 187 3.83 -2.39 19.02
N LEU A 188 3.82 -3.64 18.52
CA LEU A 188 4.50 -4.75 19.19
C LEU A 188 6.02 -4.58 19.15
N LEU A 189 6.61 -4.14 18.03
CA LEU A 189 8.04 -3.82 17.96
C LEU A 189 8.43 -2.70 18.94
N GLU A 190 7.55 -1.74 19.20
CA GLU A 190 7.78 -0.68 20.17
C GLU A 190 7.66 -1.14 21.62
N LYS A 191 6.80 -2.13 21.91
CA LYS A 191 6.45 -2.54 23.29
C LYS A 191 7.11 -3.84 23.74
N MET A 192 7.45 -4.75 22.81
CA MET A 192 8.07 -6.05 23.09
C MET A 192 9.62 -6.00 23.04
N PHE A 193 10.19 -4.83 22.74
CA PHE A 193 11.61 -4.58 22.90
C PHE A 193 11.84 -3.52 23.96
N PRO A 194 12.84 -3.71 24.88
CA PRO A 194 13.10 -2.76 25.95
C PRO A 194 13.39 -1.36 25.44
N LYS A 195 12.90 -0.34 26.17
CA LYS A 195 13.10 1.09 25.88
C LYS A 195 13.90 1.75 27.00
N ASN A 196 14.61 2.81 26.62
CA ASN A 196 15.33 3.68 27.58
C ASN A 196 16.30 2.90 28.48
N SER A 197 16.24 3.12 29.76
CA SER A 197 17.10 2.48 30.77
C SER A 197 16.57 1.13 31.28
N SER A 198 15.46 0.65 30.75
CA SER A 198 14.88 -0.64 31.12
C SER A 198 15.52 -1.78 30.34
N ASN A 199 15.76 -2.90 31.01
CA ASN A 199 16.16 -4.17 30.41
C ASN A 199 15.01 -5.19 30.37
N ILE A 200 13.76 -4.74 30.63
CA ILE A 200 12.53 -5.51 30.57
C ILE A 200 11.58 -4.80 29.59
N PRO A 201 11.00 -5.50 28.60
CA PRO A 201 10.01 -4.92 27.69
C PRO A 201 8.67 -4.65 28.39
N GLU A 202 7.89 -3.72 27.85
CA GLU A 202 6.54 -3.35 28.36
C GLU A 202 5.54 -4.50 28.19
N ILE A 203 5.60 -5.20 27.06
CA ILE A 203 4.77 -6.39 26.75
C ILE A 203 5.70 -7.59 26.57
N ARG A 204 5.36 -8.71 27.19
CA ARG A 204 6.16 -9.93 27.18
C ARG A 204 5.29 -11.18 27.20
N PHE A 205 5.78 -12.28 26.68
CA PHE A 205 5.12 -13.58 26.82
C PHE A 205 5.08 -14.02 28.29
N LYS A 206 3.96 -14.64 28.68
CA LYS A 206 3.83 -15.21 30.02
C LYS A 206 4.92 -16.25 30.27
N GLY A 207 5.55 -16.18 31.46
CA GLY A 207 6.57 -17.11 31.90
C GLY A 207 8.03 -16.64 31.65
N PHE A 208 8.23 -15.46 31.04
CA PHE A 208 9.56 -14.84 30.93
C PHE A 208 9.64 -13.65 31.87
N THR A 209 10.51 -13.71 32.86
CA THR A 209 10.68 -12.69 33.92
C THR A 209 12.09 -12.11 33.96
N ASP A 210 13.09 -12.86 33.46
CA ASP A 210 14.47 -12.45 33.56
C ASP A 210 14.78 -11.21 32.75
N ALA A 211 15.62 -10.33 33.27
CA ALA A 211 16.10 -9.17 32.53
C ALA A 211 16.81 -9.58 31.24
N TRP A 212 16.64 -8.80 30.17
CA TRP A 212 17.40 -9.04 28.95
C TRP A 212 18.87 -8.67 29.17
N GLU A 213 19.78 -9.45 28.56
CA GLU A 213 21.21 -9.25 28.64
C GLU A 213 21.69 -8.27 27.58
N GLN A 214 22.72 -7.48 27.95
CA GLN A 214 23.38 -6.58 27.02
C GLN A 214 24.40 -7.34 26.18
N ARG A 215 24.32 -7.18 24.86
CA ARG A 215 25.24 -7.77 23.87
C ARG A 215 25.64 -6.71 22.85
N LYS A 216 26.86 -6.78 22.35
CA LYS A 216 27.30 -5.91 21.25
C LYS A 216 26.85 -6.45 19.89
N LEU A 217 26.83 -5.58 18.89
CA LEU A 217 26.49 -6.00 17.51
C LEU A 217 27.44 -7.10 17.00
N GLU A 218 28.72 -6.99 17.32
CA GLU A 218 29.74 -7.99 16.93
C GLU A 218 29.59 -9.37 17.64
N ASP A 219 28.85 -9.42 18.74
CA ASP A 219 28.60 -10.68 19.46
C ASP A 219 27.55 -11.56 18.74
N PHE A 220 26.75 -10.98 17.84
CA PHE A 220 25.67 -11.73 17.17
C PHE A 220 26.19 -12.73 16.15
N GLY A 221 27.36 -12.50 15.57
CA GLY A 221 27.90 -13.38 14.54
C GLY A 221 29.20 -12.88 13.95
N LYS A 222 29.77 -13.70 13.06
CA LYS A 222 30.95 -13.32 12.30
C LYS A 222 30.56 -12.30 11.21
N ALA A 223 31.11 -11.11 11.32
CA ALA A 223 30.89 -10.05 10.34
C ALA A 223 31.95 -10.11 9.23
N THR A 224 31.54 -9.87 7.98
CA THR A 224 32.43 -9.81 6.82
C THR A 224 31.95 -8.73 5.83
N GLY A 225 32.81 -7.74 5.60
CA GLY A 225 32.53 -6.64 4.68
C GLY A 225 32.46 -7.05 3.22
N GLY A 226 31.53 -6.43 2.48
CA GLY A 226 31.44 -6.58 1.05
C GLY A 226 32.57 -5.83 0.32
N THR A 227 33.01 -6.39 -0.80
CA THR A 227 33.93 -5.77 -1.74
C THR A 227 33.25 -5.64 -3.10
N SER A 228 33.75 -4.77 -3.99
CA SER A 228 33.17 -4.64 -5.33
C SER A 228 33.30 -5.94 -6.13
N ILE A 229 32.13 -6.40 -6.60
CA ILE A 229 32.01 -7.55 -7.53
C ILE A 229 31.37 -7.10 -8.86
N GLU A 230 31.40 -5.82 -9.19
CA GLU A 230 30.76 -5.26 -10.37
C GLU A 230 31.32 -5.80 -11.69
N SER A 231 32.61 -6.23 -11.69
CA SER A 231 33.23 -6.92 -12.84
C SER A 231 32.58 -8.29 -13.15
N GLU A 232 31.87 -8.87 -12.20
CA GLU A 232 31.23 -10.18 -12.33
C GLU A 232 29.73 -10.08 -12.68
N PHE A 233 29.21 -8.85 -12.91
CA PHE A 233 27.83 -8.64 -13.30
C PHE A 233 27.60 -9.11 -14.73
N SER A 234 26.52 -9.87 -14.96
CA SER A 234 26.17 -10.43 -16.25
C SER A 234 24.69 -10.74 -16.32
N GLU A 235 24.06 -10.53 -17.47
CA GLU A 235 22.65 -10.91 -17.70
C GLU A 235 22.43 -12.43 -17.52
N ASN A 236 23.46 -13.24 -17.79
CA ASN A 236 23.43 -14.70 -17.61
C ASN A 236 23.89 -15.14 -16.20
N GLY A 237 24.04 -14.20 -15.28
CA GLY A 237 24.46 -14.48 -13.90
C GLY A 237 23.44 -15.33 -13.15
N ILE A 238 23.91 -16.31 -12.40
CA ILE A 238 23.07 -17.22 -11.61
C ILE A 238 22.73 -16.69 -10.22
N TYR A 239 23.53 -15.74 -9.71
CA TYR A 239 23.32 -15.17 -8.39
C TYR A 239 22.59 -13.83 -8.46
N LYS A 240 21.64 -13.62 -7.57
CA LYS A 240 21.04 -12.31 -7.30
C LYS A 240 22.03 -11.46 -6.48
N VAL A 241 22.25 -10.23 -6.89
CA VAL A 241 23.18 -9.34 -6.20
C VAL A 241 22.47 -8.50 -5.14
N ILE A 242 22.95 -8.55 -3.90
CA ILE A 242 22.54 -7.62 -2.85
C ILE A 242 23.46 -6.39 -2.89
N SER A 243 22.87 -5.26 -3.20
CA SER A 243 23.50 -3.93 -3.27
C SER A 243 22.64 -2.89 -2.54
N ILE A 244 23.01 -1.61 -2.57
CA ILE A 244 22.23 -0.53 -1.91
C ILE A 244 20.76 -0.56 -2.33
N GLY A 245 20.46 -0.70 -3.63
CA GLY A 245 19.09 -0.72 -4.14
C GLY A 245 18.27 -1.94 -3.75
N SER A 246 18.90 -2.97 -3.21
CA SER A 246 18.21 -4.19 -2.76
C SER A 246 17.52 -4.05 -1.41
N TYR A 247 17.78 -2.95 -0.67
CA TYR A 247 17.17 -2.71 0.63
C TYR A 247 15.95 -1.79 0.50
N SER A 248 14.77 -2.31 0.83
CA SER A 248 13.56 -1.49 0.94
C SER A 248 13.46 -0.84 2.33
N GLU A 249 12.65 0.22 2.43
CA GLU A 249 12.34 0.86 3.72
C GLU A 249 11.66 -0.09 4.73
N ASN A 250 11.09 -1.19 4.24
CA ASN A 250 10.44 -2.23 5.05
C ASN A 250 11.39 -3.42 5.34
N SER A 251 12.70 -3.27 5.10
CA SER A 251 13.70 -4.31 5.32
C SER A 251 13.45 -5.61 4.54
N LYS A 252 12.78 -5.53 3.40
CA LYS A 252 12.59 -6.63 2.47
C LYS A 252 13.53 -6.50 1.29
N TYR A 253 13.99 -7.64 0.77
CA TYR A 253 14.78 -7.68 -0.45
C TYR A 253 13.97 -7.15 -1.64
N ASN A 254 14.57 -6.21 -2.36
CA ASN A 254 14.07 -5.67 -3.61
C ASN A 254 15.00 -6.11 -4.74
N ASP A 255 14.51 -6.96 -5.65
CA ASP A 255 15.29 -7.47 -6.78
C ASP A 255 15.50 -6.35 -7.80
N GLN A 256 16.75 -5.91 -7.95
CA GLN A 256 17.15 -4.87 -8.91
C GLN A 256 17.40 -5.43 -10.33
N GLY A 257 17.16 -6.72 -10.55
CA GLY A 257 17.49 -7.37 -11.82
C GLY A 257 18.99 -7.63 -12.01
N ILE A 258 19.85 -7.21 -11.09
CA ILE A 258 21.30 -7.39 -11.19
C ILE A 258 21.64 -8.83 -10.86
N ARG A 259 22.42 -9.46 -11.75
CA ARG A 259 22.89 -10.84 -11.64
C ARG A 259 24.41 -10.88 -11.70
N ALA A 260 25.02 -11.90 -11.07
CA ALA A 260 26.45 -12.14 -11.12
C ALA A 260 26.76 -13.59 -11.49
N ILE A 261 27.84 -13.81 -12.21
CA ILE A 261 28.37 -15.12 -12.56
C ILE A 261 29.11 -15.74 -11.38
N LEU A 262 29.33 -17.05 -11.43
CA LEU A 262 30.25 -17.74 -10.53
C LEU A 262 31.68 -17.40 -10.93
N SER A 263 32.46 -16.88 -9.99
CA SER A 263 33.89 -16.59 -10.11
C SER A 263 34.54 -16.73 -8.73
N ASP A 264 35.86 -16.64 -8.66
CA ASP A 264 36.56 -16.68 -7.37
C ASP A 264 36.11 -15.53 -6.46
N LYS A 265 35.84 -14.36 -7.02
CA LYS A 265 35.34 -13.19 -6.24
C LYS A 265 33.94 -13.42 -5.69
N THR A 266 33.00 -13.93 -6.52
CA THR A 266 31.63 -14.16 -6.10
C THR A 266 31.50 -15.35 -5.18
N LYS A 267 32.32 -16.39 -5.32
CA LYS A 267 32.34 -17.59 -4.47
C LYS A 267 32.51 -17.25 -2.99
N GLU A 268 33.38 -16.30 -2.67
CA GLU A 268 33.58 -15.82 -1.30
C GLU A 268 32.43 -14.96 -0.77
N LYS A 269 31.54 -14.49 -1.63
CA LYS A 269 30.41 -13.62 -1.31
C LYS A 269 29.06 -14.32 -1.37
N ILE A 270 29.03 -15.64 -1.52
CA ILE A 270 27.79 -16.41 -1.48
C ILE A 270 27.24 -16.39 -0.07
N LEU A 271 25.95 -16.09 0.02
CA LEU A 271 25.21 -16.04 1.27
C LEU A 271 24.50 -17.38 1.53
N ASN A 272 24.45 -17.73 2.81
CA ASN A 272 23.77 -18.92 3.30
C ASN A 272 22.44 -18.56 3.97
N LYS A 273 21.53 -19.53 4.02
CA LYS A 273 20.27 -19.37 4.76
C LYS A 273 20.55 -18.99 6.22
N SER A 274 19.83 -18.00 6.69
CA SER A 274 19.95 -17.41 8.03
C SER A 274 21.11 -16.44 8.21
N ASP A 275 21.93 -16.19 7.18
CA ASP A 275 22.80 -15.01 7.20
C ASP A 275 21.95 -13.75 7.24
N LEU A 276 22.50 -12.72 7.84
CA LEU A 276 21.95 -11.37 7.73
C LEU A 276 22.91 -10.51 6.91
N THR A 277 22.34 -9.54 6.17
CA THR A 277 23.15 -8.52 5.51
C THR A 277 22.69 -7.14 5.94
N MET A 278 23.61 -6.27 6.35
CA MET A 278 23.32 -4.89 6.78
C MET A 278 23.87 -3.91 5.75
N ILE A 279 23.05 -2.96 5.33
CA ILE A 279 23.51 -1.87 4.46
C ILE A 279 24.18 -0.78 5.30
N LEU A 280 25.38 -0.37 4.86
CA LEU A 280 26.18 0.64 5.55
C LEU A 280 26.15 2.01 4.87
N ASN A 281 25.42 2.16 3.76
CA ASN A 281 25.28 3.41 3.02
C ASN A 281 23.83 3.67 2.63
N ASP A 282 23.46 4.95 2.57
CA ASP A 282 22.24 5.43 1.94
C ASP A 282 22.59 6.49 0.89
N LYS A 283 21.97 6.40 -0.29
CA LYS A 283 22.16 7.39 -1.38
C LYS A 283 21.53 8.74 -1.07
N THR A 284 20.75 8.83 0.00
CA THR A 284 20.02 10.03 0.42
C THR A 284 20.41 10.44 1.84
N ALA A 285 20.30 11.73 2.13
CA ALA A 285 20.60 12.28 3.46
C ALA A 285 19.56 11.92 4.52
N ASN A 286 18.37 11.39 4.14
CA ASN A 286 17.29 11.13 5.09
C ASN A 286 17.40 9.78 5.83
N GLY A 287 18.39 8.96 5.50
CA GLY A 287 18.71 7.73 6.23
C GLY A 287 17.63 6.63 6.22
N ARG A 288 16.80 6.59 5.19
CA ARG A 288 15.65 5.67 5.15
C ARG A 288 16.06 4.19 5.13
N ILE A 289 17.21 3.86 4.53
CA ILE A 289 17.70 2.48 4.46
C ILE A 289 18.97 2.22 5.26
N ILE A 290 19.72 3.23 5.72
CA ILE A 290 20.96 3.04 6.47
C ILE A 290 20.75 2.13 7.68
N GLY A 291 21.61 1.13 7.85
CA GLY A 291 21.53 0.14 8.93
C GLY A 291 20.37 -0.86 8.81
N ARG A 292 19.63 -0.86 7.71
CA ARG A 292 18.63 -1.90 7.43
C ARG A 292 19.29 -3.25 7.24
N VAL A 293 18.61 -4.29 7.70
CA VAL A 293 19.07 -5.66 7.63
C VAL A 293 18.12 -6.49 6.77
N LEU A 294 18.69 -7.33 5.90
CA LEU A 294 17.95 -8.37 5.18
C LEU A 294 18.23 -9.73 5.80
N TYR A 295 17.23 -10.58 5.85
CA TYR A 295 17.35 -11.98 6.21
C TYR A 295 17.48 -12.83 4.95
N ILE A 296 18.46 -13.73 4.90
CA ILE A 296 18.69 -14.62 3.77
C ILE A 296 17.87 -15.90 3.95
N ASP A 297 16.89 -16.08 3.10
CA ASP A 297 15.92 -17.18 3.14
C ASP A 297 16.41 -18.47 2.47
N LYS A 298 17.36 -18.36 1.51
CA LYS A 298 17.85 -19.48 0.70
C LYS A 298 19.36 -19.41 0.46
N SER A 299 20.06 -20.49 0.81
CA SER A 299 21.50 -20.62 0.53
C SER A 299 21.81 -20.64 -0.96
N GLY A 300 22.95 -20.08 -1.35
CA GLY A 300 23.46 -20.15 -2.73
C GLY A 300 22.65 -19.37 -3.77
N THR A 301 21.75 -18.50 -3.35
CA THR A 301 20.93 -17.69 -4.26
C THR A 301 21.48 -16.28 -4.43
N TYR A 302 22.11 -15.75 -3.38
CA TYR A 302 22.54 -14.36 -3.30
C TYR A 302 24.03 -14.24 -3.11
N VAL A 303 24.60 -13.18 -3.70
CA VAL A 303 25.94 -12.64 -3.39
C VAL A 303 25.81 -11.18 -2.99
N TYR A 304 26.70 -10.68 -2.15
CA TYR A 304 26.65 -9.29 -1.69
C TYR A 304 27.84 -8.47 -2.21
N ASN A 305 27.52 -7.22 -2.55
CA ASN A 305 28.45 -6.24 -3.10
C ASN A 305 29.03 -5.35 -1.97
N GLN A 306 29.92 -4.43 -2.35
CA GLN A 306 30.44 -3.38 -1.46
C GLN A 306 29.32 -2.62 -0.74
N ARG A 307 29.63 -1.97 0.36
CA ARG A 307 28.69 -1.21 1.21
C ARG A 307 27.70 -2.07 2.01
N THR A 308 27.86 -3.38 1.95
CA THR A 308 27.06 -4.37 2.67
C THR A 308 27.95 -5.15 3.62
N GLU A 309 27.50 -5.30 4.86
CA GLU A 309 28.14 -6.20 5.84
C GLU A 309 27.32 -7.47 5.95
N ARG A 310 27.95 -8.64 5.76
CA ARG A 310 27.38 -9.95 6.06
C ARG A 310 27.58 -10.24 7.54
N ILE A 311 26.55 -10.74 8.22
CA ILE A 311 26.61 -11.22 9.60
C ILE A 311 26.17 -12.68 9.60
N GLU A 312 27.12 -13.59 9.77
CA GLU A 312 26.89 -15.03 9.93
C GLU A 312 26.57 -15.30 11.39
N ILE A 313 25.29 -15.49 11.70
CA ILE A 313 24.78 -15.55 13.07
C ILE A 313 25.29 -16.78 13.82
N TYR A 314 25.77 -16.61 15.06
CA TYR A 314 26.11 -17.67 16.00
C TYR A 314 24.83 -18.33 16.54
N LYS A 315 24.27 -19.29 15.76
CA LYS A 315 22.97 -19.93 16.00
C LYS A 315 22.86 -20.69 17.31
N GLU A 316 23.96 -20.98 17.96
CA GLU A 316 23.98 -21.57 19.29
C GLU A 316 23.38 -20.63 20.33
N TYR A 317 23.68 -19.32 20.23
CA TYR A 317 23.28 -18.30 21.20
C TYR A 317 22.09 -17.43 20.70
N PHE A 318 21.98 -17.24 19.40
CA PHE A 318 21.04 -16.28 18.82
C PHE A 318 20.11 -16.92 17.79
N GLU A 319 18.85 -16.46 17.79
CA GLU A 319 17.88 -16.81 16.76
C GLU A 319 17.96 -15.80 15.60
N PRO A 320 18.36 -16.21 14.37
CA PRO A 320 18.60 -15.27 13.27
C PRO A 320 17.40 -14.38 12.94
N ILE A 321 16.19 -14.93 12.99
CA ILE A 321 14.97 -14.16 12.72
C ILE A 321 14.71 -13.12 13.82
N PHE A 322 14.97 -13.46 15.08
CA PHE A 322 14.88 -12.51 16.18
C PHE A 322 15.89 -11.36 15.99
N ILE A 323 17.16 -11.67 15.69
CA ILE A 323 18.17 -10.63 15.42
C ILE A 323 17.79 -9.75 14.23
N TYR A 324 17.25 -10.33 13.15
CA TYR A 324 16.71 -9.58 12.03
C TYR A 324 15.61 -8.59 12.46
N GLN A 325 14.65 -9.02 13.27
CA GLN A 325 13.58 -8.16 13.77
C GLN A 325 14.11 -7.10 14.74
N LEU A 326 15.03 -7.48 15.66
CA LEU A 326 15.66 -6.57 16.59
C LEU A 326 16.37 -5.42 15.86
N LEU A 327 17.27 -5.74 14.92
CA LEU A 327 18.07 -4.72 14.21
C LEU A 327 17.22 -3.81 13.31
N ASN A 328 16.06 -4.28 12.85
CA ASN A 328 15.15 -3.49 12.05
C ASN A 328 14.09 -2.73 12.87
N ALA A 329 13.97 -2.99 14.18
CA ALA A 329 13.05 -2.25 15.04
C ALA A 329 13.41 -0.75 15.04
N PRO A 330 12.43 0.17 14.88
CA PRO A 330 12.71 1.60 14.68
C PRO A 330 13.59 2.22 15.77
N GLN A 331 13.28 1.95 17.03
CA GLN A 331 14.04 2.47 18.18
C GLN A 331 15.47 1.92 18.25
N ILE A 332 15.67 0.70 17.76
CA ILE A 332 16.98 0.04 17.74
C ILE A 332 17.82 0.58 16.57
N ARG A 333 17.23 0.65 15.37
CA ARG A 333 17.89 1.17 14.19
C ARG A 333 18.35 2.63 14.37
N ASN A 334 17.63 3.43 15.14
CA ASN A 334 18.03 4.80 15.47
C ASN A 334 19.41 4.88 16.14
N LYS A 335 19.88 3.83 16.83
CA LYS A 335 21.24 3.78 17.38
C LYS A 335 22.30 3.84 16.27
N ILE A 336 22.04 3.17 15.14
CA ILE A 336 22.92 3.17 13.96
C ILE A 336 22.80 4.50 13.21
N ILE A 337 21.57 5.00 12.99
CA ILE A 337 21.34 6.27 12.30
C ILE A 337 22.06 7.43 12.98
N LYS A 338 22.07 7.48 14.32
CA LYS A 338 22.77 8.51 15.08
C LYS A 338 24.31 8.51 14.91
N GLN A 339 24.87 7.42 14.43
CA GLN A 339 26.31 7.28 14.15
C GLN A 339 26.65 7.51 12.68
N SER A 340 25.65 7.83 11.84
CA SER A 340 25.85 8.09 10.42
C SER A 340 26.60 9.40 10.20
N GLN A 341 27.39 9.43 9.13
CA GLN A 341 28.22 10.53 8.67
C GLN A 341 27.85 10.88 7.23
N GLY A 342 28.19 12.09 6.79
CA GLY A 342 27.94 12.59 5.44
C GLY A 342 26.70 13.48 5.35
N ASN A 343 26.64 14.33 4.30
CA ASN A 343 25.59 15.33 4.13
C ASN A 343 24.66 15.02 2.94
N THR A 344 25.19 14.58 1.80
CA THR A 344 24.41 14.26 0.60
C THR A 344 24.10 12.78 0.49
N GLN A 345 25.11 11.97 0.85
CA GLN A 345 24.97 10.53 1.03
C GLN A 345 25.46 10.24 2.43
N ILE A 346 24.73 9.45 3.17
CA ILE A 346 25.11 9.07 4.53
C ILE A 346 25.66 7.65 4.55
N PHE A 347 26.58 7.41 5.45
CA PHE A 347 27.19 6.10 5.67
C PHE A 347 27.51 5.88 7.14
N VAL A 348 27.65 4.63 7.51
CA VAL A 348 28.23 4.20 8.78
C VAL A 348 29.42 3.29 8.50
N ASN A 349 30.39 3.33 9.39
CA ASN A 349 31.52 2.41 9.33
C ASN A 349 31.24 1.25 10.30
N TRP A 350 31.43 -0.01 9.86
CA TRP A 350 31.23 -1.18 10.69
C TRP A 350 32.02 -1.08 12.01
N ASN A 351 33.27 -0.66 11.95
CA ASN A 351 34.10 -0.48 13.17
C ASN A 351 33.52 0.55 14.16
N GLY A 352 32.73 1.53 13.65
CA GLY A 352 32.03 2.48 14.51
C GLY A 352 30.82 1.87 15.21
N ILE A 353 30.07 1.01 14.51
CA ILE A 353 28.79 0.49 15.00
C ILE A 353 28.89 -0.89 15.68
N LYS A 354 29.93 -1.67 15.42
CA LYS A 354 30.07 -3.05 15.93
C LYS A 354 30.00 -3.16 17.47
N ASN A 355 30.43 -2.12 18.17
CA ASN A 355 30.38 -2.02 19.63
C ASN A 355 29.09 -1.46 20.20
N THR A 356 28.07 -1.21 19.33
CA THR A 356 26.76 -0.73 19.78
C THR A 356 26.05 -1.83 20.58
N ASP A 357 25.55 -1.44 21.75
CA ASP A 357 24.89 -2.35 22.69
C ASP A 357 23.40 -2.57 22.35
N TYR A 358 22.99 -3.81 22.44
CA TYR A 358 21.62 -4.30 22.26
C TYR A 358 21.22 -5.17 23.44
N LEU A 359 19.94 -5.10 23.79
CA LEU A 359 19.36 -6.00 24.80
C LEU A 359 18.75 -7.20 24.11
N VAL A 360 19.05 -8.40 24.60
CA VAL A 360 18.54 -9.68 24.06
C VAL A 360 18.07 -10.58 25.19
N PRO A 361 16.94 -11.30 25.01
CA PRO A 361 16.47 -12.29 25.96
C PRO A 361 17.23 -13.62 25.82
N ASN A 362 16.88 -14.58 26.67
CA ASN A 362 17.32 -15.96 26.48
C ASN A 362 16.84 -16.54 25.14
N LYS A 363 17.52 -17.59 24.67
CA LYS A 363 17.29 -18.20 23.36
C LYS A 363 15.83 -18.63 23.14
N THR A 364 15.17 -19.18 24.16
CA THR A 364 13.78 -19.65 24.05
C THR A 364 12.81 -18.50 23.77
N GLU A 365 13.01 -17.36 24.43
CA GLU A 365 12.19 -16.16 24.17
C GLU A 365 12.51 -15.55 22.80
N GLN A 366 13.79 -15.56 22.35
CA GLN A 366 14.16 -15.13 21.00
C GLN A 366 13.39 -15.91 19.94
N VAL A 367 13.29 -17.24 20.07
CA VAL A 367 12.53 -18.09 19.14
C VAL A 367 11.06 -17.66 19.08
N LYS A 368 10.40 -17.50 20.23
CA LYS A 368 8.99 -17.09 20.29
C LYS A 368 8.74 -15.71 19.67
N LEU A 369 9.64 -14.76 19.92
CA LEU A 369 9.57 -13.42 19.31
C LEU A 369 9.77 -13.49 17.80
N GLY A 370 10.76 -14.27 17.34
CA GLY A 370 11.01 -14.50 15.92
C GLY A 370 9.80 -15.10 15.20
N GLU A 371 9.17 -16.11 15.76
CA GLU A 371 7.96 -16.74 15.24
C GLU A 371 6.77 -15.76 15.18
N LEU A 372 6.53 -15.00 16.25
CA LEU A 372 5.45 -14.01 16.29
C LEU A 372 5.58 -12.99 15.14
N PHE A 373 6.75 -12.38 15.00
CA PHE A 373 6.96 -11.36 13.98
C PHE A 373 6.99 -11.95 12.57
N THR A 374 7.48 -13.18 12.39
CA THR A 374 7.39 -13.90 11.11
C THR A 374 5.94 -14.14 10.69
N ASN A 375 5.10 -14.60 11.63
CA ASN A 375 3.69 -14.82 11.37
C ASN A 375 2.97 -13.51 10.99
N LEU A 376 3.29 -12.41 11.67
CA LEU A 376 2.76 -11.09 11.31
C LEU A 376 3.22 -10.66 9.90
N ASP A 377 4.50 -10.84 9.56
CA ASP A 377 5.02 -10.52 8.22
C ASP A 377 4.36 -11.35 7.11
N ASN A 378 4.10 -12.63 7.38
CA ASN A 378 3.40 -13.51 6.45
C ASN A 378 1.95 -13.06 6.24
N LEU A 379 1.23 -12.69 7.30
CA LEU A 379 -0.13 -12.18 7.21
C LEU A 379 -0.20 -10.83 6.48
N ILE A 380 0.71 -9.91 6.75
CA ILE A 380 0.83 -8.62 6.06
C ILE A 380 1.04 -8.86 4.56
N THR A 381 1.99 -9.73 4.20
CA THR A 381 2.28 -10.06 2.80
C THR A 381 1.09 -10.73 2.11
N LEU A 382 0.40 -11.66 2.79
CA LEU A 382 -0.78 -12.33 2.27
C LEU A 382 -1.92 -11.34 1.94
N HIS A 383 -2.20 -10.40 2.85
CA HIS A 383 -3.27 -9.43 2.63
C HIS A 383 -2.92 -8.43 1.53
N GLN A 384 -1.66 -7.99 1.46
CA GLN A 384 -1.16 -7.14 0.38
C GLN A 384 -1.29 -7.82 -0.99
N HIS A 385 -0.88 -9.09 -1.10
CA HIS A 385 -1.00 -9.84 -2.36
C HIS A 385 -2.46 -10.07 -2.77
N LYS A 386 -3.34 -10.37 -1.82
CA LYS A 386 -4.77 -10.55 -2.09
C LYS A 386 -5.42 -9.26 -2.58
N GLU A 387 -5.09 -8.15 -1.97
CA GLU A 387 -5.58 -6.83 -2.38
C GLU A 387 -5.12 -6.50 -3.82
N LEU A 388 -3.80 -6.60 -4.10
CA LEU A 388 -3.24 -6.31 -5.42
C LEU A 388 -3.81 -7.23 -6.51
N LYS A 389 -3.95 -8.54 -6.22
CA LYS A 389 -4.54 -9.48 -7.17
C LYS A 389 -5.98 -9.09 -7.51
N ARG A 390 -6.81 -8.78 -6.51
CA ARG A 390 -8.21 -8.42 -6.73
C ARG A 390 -8.37 -7.10 -7.47
N ARG A 391 -7.49 -6.10 -7.22
CA ARG A 391 -7.44 -4.88 -8.02
C ARG A 391 -7.13 -5.20 -9.49
N LYS A 392 -6.15 -6.07 -9.73
CA LYS A 392 -5.81 -6.50 -11.09
C LYS A 392 -6.98 -7.21 -11.75
N ASP A 393 -7.58 -8.21 -11.08
CA ASP A 393 -8.75 -8.95 -11.57
C ASP A 393 -9.91 -7.98 -11.91
N LYS A 394 -10.20 -7.02 -11.01
CA LYS A 394 -11.23 -6.00 -11.26
C LYS A 394 -10.92 -5.19 -12.52
N ASN A 395 -9.69 -4.67 -12.66
CA ASN A 395 -9.31 -3.83 -13.80
C ASN A 395 -9.31 -4.60 -15.13
N GLU A 396 -8.97 -5.89 -15.12
CA GLU A 396 -9.03 -6.74 -16.30
C GLU A 396 -10.49 -7.01 -16.73
N HIS A 397 -11.40 -7.17 -15.77
CA HIS A 397 -12.81 -7.46 -16.03
C HIS A 397 -13.67 -6.22 -16.28
N LEU A 398 -13.22 -5.02 -15.90
CA LEU A 398 -13.84 -3.74 -16.23
C LEU A 398 -13.60 -3.28 -17.69
N ARG A 399 -12.90 -4.05 -18.50
CA ARG A 399 -12.65 -3.74 -19.91
C ARG A 399 -13.74 -4.35 -20.80
N TRP A 400 -14.97 -3.83 -20.70
CA TRP A 400 -16.02 -4.16 -21.68
C TRP A 400 -16.20 -3.06 -22.71
#